data_ef5be761b2b9bf41fb1e15f3d1396f3f
#
_entry.id   ef5be761b2b9bf41fb1e15f3d1396f3f
#
_cell.length_a   1.000
_cell.length_b   1.000
_cell.length_c   1.000
_cell.angle_alpha   90.00
_cell.angle_beta   90.00
_cell.angle_gamma   90.00
#
_symmetry.space_group_name_H-M   'P 1'
#
loop_
_entity.id
_entity.type
_entity.pdbx_description
1 polymer ?
#
loop_
_entity_poly.entity_id
_entity_poly.type
_entity_poly.pdbx_seq_one_letter_code
_entity_poly.pdbx_strand_id
1 'polypeptide(L)'
;MKKVLLIFAIFIAFKAFAQESFLPHYPTALELQQMEYLKNTPTPPVLMDPNPPPGPVRTMAEWEEIQALQITWTPSNLYPILRQIVDYAQEECMVYIICSDSNAVKTYLTNGGVPLSNLKFLITTFNSIWCRDYGPWTVYSQNIDTLRIIDWKYNRTARPQDDATPVFIANTMGVPIHQTLIAPNDLVNTGGNFMADGHGTAFASKLILTENGAGNPYGVSVKTESQINSIMNSYMGISRYIKMDILPYDQIHHIDMHMKLLDEETLLVGQYPTGVADGPQIELNLQYVLNNFQTCFGKPYKVVRIPMPPHNGNYPPTGNYRTYTNSVFVNKTVIVPTYELQYDTTALRIYRQALPGYNVVGIDCNAIIPSLGAIHCITKEIGVNQPVFISHSALRNTNNTSQPYEVKAYIKHKSGIANARMYWSLDTASGFTQVNMTNIGDTFRANIPAQPLNTKVYYYISATSVSGKTVTKPLPAPRGNIQFTVTNVTGIEPVAAGIPNKFSLHQNYPNPFNPVTKIKFDIAKNTNVKLSIYDITGKEVLKITDAYMTAGSYSYQWNASGFASGIYFYRLDAGNYSEVKKMILVK
;
A
#
# COMPACT_ATOMS: atom_id res chain seq x y z
N MET A 1 -30.22 44.61 -8.91
CA MET A 1 -31.24 43.66 -9.42
C MET A 1 -30.73 42.84 -10.64
N LYS A 2 -30.12 43.42 -11.67
CA LYS A 2 -29.62 42.63 -12.84
C LYS A 2 -28.50 41.61 -12.54
N LYS A 3 -27.60 41.88 -11.60
CA LYS A 3 -26.52 40.94 -11.21
C LYS A 3 -27.02 39.71 -10.38
N VAL A 4 -28.09 39.91 -9.57
CA VAL A 4 -28.69 38.81 -8.79
C VAL A 4 -29.52 37.88 -9.69
N LEU A 5 -30.16 38.41 -10.74
CA LEU A 5 -30.86 37.60 -11.74
C LEU A 5 -29.89 36.73 -12.58
N LEU A 6 -28.69 37.22 -12.86
CA LEU A 6 -27.69 36.46 -13.63
C LEU A 6 -27.13 35.27 -12.81
N ILE A 7 -26.94 35.46 -11.50
CA ILE A 7 -26.51 34.38 -10.58
C ILE A 7 -27.60 33.32 -10.42
N PHE A 8 -28.85 33.70 -10.34
CA PHE A 8 -30.00 32.76 -10.28
C PHE A 8 -30.17 32.01 -11.63
N ALA A 9 -29.95 32.68 -12.77
CA ALA A 9 -30.02 32.05 -14.08
C ALA A 9 -28.87 31.03 -14.29
N ILE A 10 -27.68 31.31 -13.75
CA ILE A 10 -26.56 30.35 -13.78
C ILE A 10 -26.86 29.13 -12.89
N PHE A 11 -27.44 29.32 -11.70
CA PHE A 11 -27.86 28.20 -10.84
C PHE A 11 -29.01 27.38 -11.42
N ILE A 12 -29.95 28.00 -12.14
CA ILE A 12 -31.07 27.31 -12.82
C ILE A 12 -30.57 26.59 -14.07
N ALA A 13 -29.61 27.16 -14.83
CA ALA A 13 -28.96 26.49 -15.95
C ALA A 13 -28.16 25.25 -15.50
N PHE A 14 -27.49 25.32 -14.34
CA PHE A 14 -26.78 24.16 -13.77
C PHE A 14 -27.74 23.02 -13.35
N LYS A 15 -28.96 23.30 -12.90
CA LYS A 15 -29.95 22.25 -12.62
C LYS A 15 -30.54 21.60 -13.88
N ALA A 16 -30.56 22.30 -15.02
CA ALA A 16 -31.12 21.77 -16.27
C ALA A 16 -30.12 20.92 -17.09
N PHE A 17 -28.81 20.96 -16.76
CA PHE A 17 -27.76 20.17 -17.42
C PHE A 17 -27.16 19.09 -16.53
N ALA A 18 -27.83 18.72 -15.43
CA ALA A 18 -27.44 17.57 -14.61
C ALA A 18 -27.86 16.25 -15.28
N GLN A 19 -27.50 16.07 -16.53
CA GLN A 19 -27.37 14.75 -17.14
C GLN A 19 -26.01 14.22 -16.71
N GLU A 20 -26.00 13.05 -16.07
CA GLU A 20 -24.84 12.33 -15.52
C GLU A 20 -23.62 12.36 -16.45
N SER A 21 -22.91 13.47 -16.51
CA SER A 21 -21.59 13.49 -17.16
C SER A 21 -20.59 12.90 -16.16
N PHE A 22 -19.98 11.79 -16.53
CA PHE A 22 -18.89 11.19 -15.78
C PHE A 22 -17.78 12.22 -15.56
N LEU A 23 -17.55 12.59 -14.29
CA LEU A 23 -16.47 13.50 -13.93
C LEU A 23 -15.16 12.72 -13.83
N PRO A 24 -14.13 13.06 -14.62
CA PRO A 24 -12.83 12.41 -14.54
C PRO A 24 -12.15 12.68 -13.20
N HIS A 25 -11.09 11.95 -12.90
CA HIS A 25 -10.32 12.12 -11.67
C HIS A 25 -9.62 13.50 -11.60
N TYR A 26 -9.14 13.99 -12.72
CA TYR A 26 -8.61 15.35 -12.85
C TYR A 26 -9.76 16.40 -12.96
N PRO A 27 -9.52 17.67 -12.57
CA PRO A 27 -10.53 18.70 -12.71
C PRO A 27 -10.77 19.04 -14.17
N THR A 28 -12.04 19.18 -14.57
CA THR A 28 -12.42 19.67 -15.90
C THR A 28 -12.13 21.16 -16.04
N ALA A 29 -12.10 21.67 -17.27
CA ALA A 29 -11.91 23.11 -17.52
C ALA A 29 -12.97 23.98 -16.82
N LEU A 30 -14.21 23.50 -16.75
CA LEU A 30 -15.29 24.17 -16.03
C LEU A 30 -15.05 24.18 -14.53
N GLU A 31 -14.63 23.04 -13.97
CA GLU A 31 -14.31 22.93 -12.53
C GLU A 31 -13.13 23.85 -12.16
N LEU A 32 -12.10 23.97 -13.02
CA LEU A 32 -10.98 24.89 -12.78
C LEU A 32 -11.45 26.35 -12.68
N GLN A 33 -12.40 26.77 -13.52
CA GLN A 33 -12.99 28.11 -13.43
C GLN A 33 -13.84 28.28 -12.14
N GLN A 34 -14.58 27.26 -11.75
CA GLN A 34 -15.35 27.27 -10.50
C GLN A 34 -14.43 27.31 -9.28
N MET A 35 -13.35 26.55 -9.27
CA MET A 35 -12.37 26.54 -8.18
C MET A 35 -11.72 27.92 -8.00
N GLU A 36 -11.36 28.61 -9.08
CA GLU A 36 -10.82 29.97 -9.01
C GLU A 36 -11.87 30.98 -8.44
N TYR A 37 -13.14 30.83 -8.81
CA TYR A 37 -14.23 31.62 -8.21
C TYR A 37 -14.38 31.32 -6.73
N LEU A 38 -14.43 30.06 -6.32
CA LEU A 38 -14.63 29.61 -4.93
C LEU A 38 -13.45 29.98 -4.02
N LYS A 39 -12.23 30.04 -4.56
CA LYS A 39 -11.06 30.54 -3.83
C LYS A 39 -11.28 31.97 -3.31
N ASN A 40 -11.92 32.81 -4.13
CA ASN A 40 -12.19 34.21 -3.81
C ASN A 40 -13.53 34.43 -3.11
N THR A 41 -14.40 33.40 -3.08
CA THR A 41 -15.73 33.45 -2.47
C THR A 41 -15.98 32.13 -1.72
N PRO A 42 -15.23 31.83 -0.66
CA PRO A 42 -15.31 30.55 0.03
C PRO A 42 -16.69 30.36 0.68
N THR A 43 -17.30 29.21 0.44
CA THR A 43 -18.47 28.78 1.19
C THR A 43 -17.99 28.28 2.56
N PRO A 44 -18.59 28.73 3.68
CA PRO A 44 -18.23 28.20 5.00
C PRO A 44 -18.44 26.67 5.03
N PRO A 45 -17.45 25.89 5.49
CA PRO A 45 -17.61 24.44 5.63
C PRO A 45 -18.62 24.11 6.75
N VAL A 46 -19.24 22.92 6.64
CA VAL A 46 -20.00 22.35 7.77
C VAL A 46 -18.98 21.85 8.79
N LEU A 47 -18.84 22.61 9.87
CA LEU A 47 -17.86 22.31 10.91
C LEU A 47 -18.44 21.33 11.93
N MET A 48 -17.62 20.30 12.22
CA MET A 48 -17.81 19.38 13.35
C MET A 48 -16.77 19.69 14.43
N ASP A 49 -15.70 18.90 14.53
CA ASP A 49 -14.63 19.15 15.48
C ASP A 49 -13.33 19.53 14.73
N PRO A 50 -12.88 20.80 14.81
CA PRO A 50 -11.65 21.24 14.15
C PRO A 50 -10.39 20.91 14.97
N ASN A 51 -10.51 20.29 16.14
CA ASN A 51 -9.36 19.93 16.97
C ASN A 51 -8.84 18.53 16.59
N PRO A 52 -7.54 18.25 16.77
CA PRO A 52 -7.03 16.90 16.57
C PRO A 52 -7.66 15.91 17.57
N PRO A 53 -7.74 14.63 17.20
CA PRO A 53 -8.17 13.58 18.11
C PRO A 53 -7.35 13.55 19.40
N PRO A 54 -7.91 13.10 20.54
CA PRO A 54 -7.10 12.82 21.73
C PRO A 54 -5.99 11.82 21.42
N GLY A 55 -4.75 12.20 21.68
CA GLY A 55 -3.57 11.36 21.39
C GLY A 55 -3.34 10.24 22.39
N PRO A 56 -2.45 9.30 22.07
CA PRO A 56 -1.78 9.13 20.78
C PRO A 56 -2.72 8.63 19.68
N VAL A 57 -2.52 9.11 18.45
CA VAL A 57 -3.30 8.75 17.27
C VAL A 57 -2.54 7.74 16.42
N ARG A 58 -3.26 6.79 15.82
CA ARG A 58 -2.73 5.81 14.85
C ARG A 58 -3.64 5.73 13.63
N THR A 59 -3.11 5.97 12.46
CA THR A 59 -3.79 5.66 11.19
C THR A 59 -3.75 4.15 10.96
N MET A 60 -4.86 3.54 10.52
CA MET A 60 -4.87 2.15 10.09
C MET A 60 -4.11 1.96 8.79
N ALA A 61 -3.51 0.78 8.61
CA ALA A 61 -3.00 0.33 7.32
C ALA A 61 -4.10 -0.37 6.51
N GLU A 62 -3.98 -0.37 5.18
CA GLU A 62 -5.03 -0.93 4.30
C GLU A 62 -5.22 -2.45 4.44
N TRP A 63 -4.19 -3.19 4.87
CA TRP A 63 -4.28 -4.64 5.11
C TRP A 63 -4.80 -5.03 6.48
N GLU A 64 -5.17 -4.05 7.32
CA GLU A 64 -5.85 -4.31 8.59
C GLU A 64 -7.31 -4.67 8.36
N GLU A 65 -7.93 -5.23 9.39
CA GLU A 65 -9.34 -5.62 9.34
C GLU A 65 -10.25 -4.40 9.15
N ILE A 66 -11.14 -4.47 8.16
CA ILE A 66 -12.14 -3.46 7.87
C ILE A 66 -13.56 -3.94 8.21
N GLN A 67 -14.39 -3.04 8.70
CA GLN A 67 -15.82 -3.31 8.91
C GLN A 67 -16.66 -2.99 7.69
N ALA A 68 -16.19 -2.07 6.85
CA ALA A 68 -16.92 -1.69 5.65
C ALA A 68 -15.98 -1.24 4.52
N LEU A 69 -16.45 -1.44 3.29
CA LEU A 69 -15.91 -0.83 2.07
C LEU A 69 -16.95 0.16 1.54
N GLN A 70 -16.57 1.43 1.36
CA GLN A 70 -17.40 2.45 0.75
C GLN A 70 -17.18 2.48 -0.77
N ILE A 71 -18.27 2.63 -1.51
CA ILE A 71 -18.30 2.99 -2.93
C ILE A 71 -19.39 4.03 -3.18
N THR A 72 -19.29 4.75 -4.31
CA THR A 72 -20.33 5.67 -4.80
C THR A 72 -20.91 5.13 -6.10
N TRP A 73 -22.24 4.93 -6.15
CA TRP A 73 -22.93 4.25 -7.25
C TRP A 73 -23.23 5.21 -8.41
N THR A 74 -22.21 5.52 -9.16
CA THR A 74 -22.23 6.41 -10.34
C THR A 74 -20.93 6.21 -11.16
N PRO A 75 -20.89 6.56 -12.45
CA PRO A 75 -22.00 6.70 -13.40
C PRO A 75 -22.44 5.34 -13.94
N SER A 76 -23.55 5.33 -14.67
CA SER A 76 -24.18 4.07 -15.11
C SER A 76 -23.32 3.19 -16.01
N ASN A 77 -22.42 3.77 -16.81
CA ASN A 77 -21.47 3.02 -17.65
C ASN A 77 -20.41 2.26 -16.84
N LEU A 78 -20.22 2.56 -15.55
CA LEU A 78 -19.30 1.87 -14.64
C LEU A 78 -20.01 0.88 -13.69
N TYR A 79 -21.33 0.75 -13.75
CA TYR A 79 -22.08 -0.22 -12.94
C TYR A 79 -21.57 -1.66 -13.05
N PRO A 80 -21.07 -2.16 -14.20
CA PRO A 80 -20.48 -3.51 -14.26
C PRO A 80 -19.25 -3.69 -13.38
N ILE A 81 -18.43 -2.64 -13.21
CA ILE A 81 -17.26 -2.63 -12.31
C ILE A 81 -17.75 -2.60 -10.86
N LEU A 82 -18.62 -1.64 -10.52
CA LEU A 82 -19.16 -1.47 -9.17
C LEU A 82 -19.88 -2.72 -8.68
N ARG A 83 -20.66 -3.39 -9.55
CA ARG A 83 -21.33 -4.65 -9.22
C ARG A 83 -20.33 -5.73 -8.81
N GLN A 84 -19.24 -5.90 -9.54
CA GLN A 84 -18.22 -6.90 -9.22
C GLN A 84 -17.49 -6.54 -7.90
N ILE A 85 -17.23 -5.25 -7.65
CA ILE A 85 -16.68 -4.81 -6.36
C ILE A 85 -17.62 -5.18 -5.22
N VAL A 86 -18.93 -4.91 -5.36
CA VAL A 86 -19.94 -5.27 -4.35
C VAL A 86 -19.96 -6.77 -4.14
N ASP A 87 -19.97 -7.56 -5.21
CA ASP A 87 -20.04 -9.02 -5.15
C ASP A 87 -18.90 -9.62 -4.32
N TYR A 88 -17.66 -9.24 -4.59
CA TYR A 88 -16.50 -9.70 -3.82
C TYR A 88 -16.42 -9.11 -2.40
N ALA A 89 -16.79 -7.84 -2.23
CA ALA A 89 -16.62 -7.16 -0.95
C ALA A 89 -17.64 -7.60 0.10
N GLN A 90 -18.89 -7.88 -0.29
CA GLN A 90 -19.95 -8.30 0.64
C GLN A 90 -19.68 -9.66 1.32
N GLU A 91 -18.82 -10.49 0.74
CA GLU A 91 -18.40 -11.75 1.35
C GLU A 91 -17.44 -11.52 2.54
N GLU A 92 -16.79 -10.37 2.59
CA GLU A 92 -15.72 -10.05 3.53
C GLU A 92 -16.11 -9.01 4.58
N CYS A 93 -16.94 -8.03 4.22
CA CYS A 93 -17.35 -6.92 5.07
C CYS A 93 -18.68 -6.31 4.62
N MET A 94 -19.18 -5.32 5.38
CA MET A 94 -20.31 -4.49 4.94
C MET A 94 -19.89 -3.62 3.74
N VAL A 95 -20.73 -3.49 2.72
CA VAL A 95 -20.52 -2.52 1.63
C VAL A 95 -21.42 -1.31 1.85
N TYR A 96 -20.83 -0.14 2.04
CA TYR A 96 -21.53 1.14 2.11
C TYR A 96 -21.65 1.70 0.69
N ILE A 97 -22.87 1.71 0.16
CA ILE A 97 -23.19 2.15 -1.20
C ILE A 97 -23.85 3.52 -1.12
N ILE A 98 -23.10 4.57 -1.43
CA ILE A 98 -23.62 5.92 -1.60
C ILE A 98 -24.38 5.97 -2.92
N CYS A 99 -25.65 6.35 -2.89
CA CYS A 99 -26.51 6.37 -4.08
C CYS A 99 -27.67 7.36 -3.91
N SER A 100 -28.27 7.76 -5.03
CA SER A 100 -29.48 8.60 -5.05
C SER A 100 -30.77 7.77 -4.94
N ASP A 101 -30.75 6.50 -5.42
CA ASP A 101 -31.89 5.58 -5.40
C ASP A 101 -31.44 4.16 -5.07
N SER A 102 -31.74 3.73 -3.83
CA SER A 102 -31.39 2.36 -3.39
C SER A 102 -32.17 1.27 -4.11
N ASN A 103 -33.38 1.54 -4.60
CA ASN A 103 -34.19 0.52 -5.27
C ASN A 103 -33.63 0.23 -6.67
N ALA A 104 -33.19 1.27 -7.37
CA ALA A 104 -32.50 1.08 -8.65
C ALA A 104 -31.21 0.25 -8.47
N VAL A 105 -30.41 0.55 -7.44
CA VAL A 105 -29.19 -0.22 -7.13
C VAL A 105 -29.52 -1.66 -6.78
N LYS A 106 -30.47 -1.91 -5.89
CA LYS A 106 -30.90 -3.28 -5.52
C LYS A 106 -31.35 -4.07 -6.74
N THR A 107 -32.18 -3.46 -7.59
CA THR A 107 -32.65 -4.09 -8.82
C THR A 107 -31.48 -4.47 -9.75
N TYR A 108 -30.52 -3.56 -9.93
CA TYR A 108 -29.35 -3.83 -10.78
C TYR A 108 -28.49 -4.96 -10.22
N LEU A 109 -28.22 -4.96 -8.91
CA LEU A 109 -27.45 -6.01 -8.23
C LEU A 109 -28.15 -7.37 -8.33
N THR A 110 -29.45 -7.43 -8.01
CA THR A 110 -30.25 -8.66 -8.06
C THR A 110 -30.32 -9.23 -9.48
N ASN A 111 -30.55 -8.38 -10.48
CA ASN A 111 -30.55 -8.80 -11.89
C ASN A 111 -29.17 -9.32 -12.35
N GLY A 112 -28.11 -8.84 -11.71
CA GLY A 112 -26.75 -9.33 -11.93
C GLY A 112 -26.35 -10.55 -11.10
N GLY A 113 -27.30 -11.13 -10.32
CA GLY A 113 -27.06 -12.31 -9.48
C GLY A 113 -26.30 -12.02 -8.18
N VAL A 114 -26.11 -10.75 -7.80
CA VAL A 114 -25.39 -10.37 -6.57
C VAL A 114 -26.35 -10.40 -5.39
N PRO A 115 -26.06 -11.14 -4.31
CA PRO A 115 -26.86 -11.13 -3.08
C PRO A 115 -26.90 -9.74 -2.45
N LEU A 116 -28.00 -9.42 -1.76
CA LEU A 116 -28.13 -8.15 -1.04
C LEU A 116 -27.71 -8.24 0.44
N SER A 117 -26.95 -9.27 0.80
CA SER A 117 -26.39 -9.42 2.14
C SER A 117 -25.22 -8.46 2.36
N ASN A 118 -24.99 -8.05 3.61
CA ASN A 118 -23.92 -7.13 3.99
C ASN A 118 -23.85 -5.83 3.18
N LEU A 119 -25.01 -5.31 2.73
CA LEU A 119 -25.10 -4.05 2.01
C LEU A 119 -25.83 -3.00 2.86
N LYS A 120 -25.28 -1.80 2.89
CA LYS A 120 -25.91 -0.61 3.48
C LYS A 120 -26.02 0.49 2.44
N PHE A 121 -27.24 0.81 2.05
CA PHE A 121 -27.51 1.87 1.08
C PHE A 121 -27.58 3.21 1.80
N LEU A 122 -26.77 4.15 1.38
CA LEU A 122 -26.60 5.46 1.96
C LEU A 122 -27.14 6.49 0.96
N ILE A 123 -28.36 6.98 1.22
CA ILE A 123 -29.02 7.93 0.35
C ILE A 123 -28.55 9.32 0.68
N THR A 124 -27.72 9.88 -0.20
CA THR A 124 -27.21 11.25 -0.11
C THR A 124 -26.81 11.77 -1.49
N THR A 125 -26.48 13.05 -1.57
CA THR A 125 -25.94 13.67 -2.79
C THR A 125 -24.44 13.41 -2.89
N PHE A 126 -23.94 13.36 -4.11
CA PHE A 126 -22.52 13.19 -4.45
C PHE A 126 -22.24 13.88 -5.80
N ASN A 127 -20.98 14.16 -6.10
CA ASN A 127 -20.56 14.70 -7.39
C ASN A 127 -19.86 13.64 -8.25
N SER A 128 -19.08 12.74 -7.65
CA SER A 128 -18.24 11.79 -8.41
C SER A 128 -18.11 10.44 -7.73
N ILE A 129 -17.48 9.51 -8.45
CA ILE A 129 -17.18 8.13 -8.01
C ILE A 129 -15.91 8.06 -7.13
N TRP A 130 -15.07 9.10 -7.08
CA TRP A 130 -13.69 9.08 -6.58
C TRP A 130 -13.61 9.11 -5.04
N CYS A 131 -14.28 8.15 -4.39
CA CYS A 131 -14.41 8.13 -2.92
C CYS A 131 -13.09 7.88 -2.18
N ARG A 132 -12.07 7.38 -2.83
CA ARG A 132 -10.73 7.29 -2.26
C ARG A 132 -10.21 8.64 -1.80
N ASP A 133 -10.43 9.68 -2.59
CA ASP A 133 -9.80 10.97 -2.39
C ASP A 133 -10.45 11.77 -1.27
N TYR A 134 -11.76 11.74 -1.18
CA TYR A 134 -12.48 12.52 -0.16
C TYR A 134 -12.72 11.76 1.15
N GLY A 135 -12.38 10.49 1.22
CA GLY A 135 -12.46 9.74 2.46
C GLY A 135 -13.80 9.01 2.70
N PRO A 136 -14.07 8.58 3.93
CA PRO A 136 -13.51 8.97 5.24
C PRO A 136 -12.15 8.33 5.57
N TRP A 137 -11.36 8.96 6.44
CA TRP A 137 -10.09 8.41 6.90
C TRP A 137 -10.21 7.85 8.30
N THR A 138 -9.89 6.58 8.44
CA THR A 138 -9.96 5.89 9.73
C THR A 138 -8.69 6.07 10.53
N VAL A 139 -8.82 6.56 11.75
CA VAL A 139 -7.76 6.57 12.76
C VAL A 139 -8.27 6.00 14.07
N TYR A 140 -7.35 5.61 14.93
CA TYR A 140 -7.62 5.21 16.31
C TYR A 140 -6.94 6.17 17.26
N SER A 141 -7.71 6.75 18.20
CA SER A 141 -7.15 7.52 19.31
C SER A 141 -6.81 6.60 20.49
N GLN A 142 -5.90 7.09 21.37
CA GLN A 142 -5.39 6.30 22.49
C GLN A 142 -4.81 4.95 22.05
N ASN A 143 -4.09 4.96 20.94
CA ASN A 143 -3.51 3.84 20.17
C ASN A 143 -4.53 3.01 19.38
N ILE A 144 -5.52 2.38 20.02
CA ILE A 144 -6.51 1.49 19.37
C ILE A 144 -7.90 1.57 20.01
N ASP A 145 -8.09 2.43 21.00
CA ASP A 145 -9.28 2.36 21.85
C ASP A 145 -10.54 2.89 21.17
N THR A 146 -10.42 3.97 20.42
CA THR A 146 -11.58 4.64 19.84
C THR A 146 -11.38 4.92 18.36
N LEU A 147 -12.24 4.32 17.55
CA LEU A 147 -12.36 4.61 16.12
C LEU A 147 -12.82 6.05 15.91
N ARG A 148 -12.13 6.77 15.04
CA ARG A 148 -12.47 8.14 14.64
C ARG A 148 -12.32 8.32 13.15
N ILE A 149 -13.01 9.29 12.61
CA ILE A 149 -12.88 9.72 11.22
C ILE A 149 -12.06 11.02 11.19
N ILE A 150 -11.12 11.10 10.27
CA ILE A 150 -10.47 12.34 9.88
C ILE A 150 -11.01 12.75 8.53
N ASP A 151 -11.32 14.03 8.42
CA ASP A 151 -11.82 14.68 7.23
C ASP A 151 -10.89 15.86 6.90
N TRP A 152 -10.19 15.76 5.77
CA TRP A 152 -9.39 16.86 5.23
C TRP A 152 -10.09 17.53 4.06
N LYS A 153 -9.68 18.70 3.70
CA LYS A 153 -10.25 19.42 2.58
C LYS A 153 -9.94 18.70 1.28
N TYR A 154 -10.98 18.35 0.54
CA TYR A 154 -10.83 17.71 -0.76
C TYR A 154 -10.25 18.68 -1.80
N ASN A 155 -9.30 18.22 -2.60
CA ASN A 155 -8.64 19.06 -3.61
C ASN A 155 -9.49 19.31 -4.88
N ARG A 156 -10.77 18.98 -4.84
CA ARG A 156 -11.78 19.30 -5.88
C ARG A 156 -12.88 20.16 -5.25
N THR A 157 -12.56 21.42 -4.93
CA THR A 157 -13.51 22.33 -4.27
C THR A 157 -14.77 22.60 -5.08
N ALA A 158 -14.78 22.31 -6.38
CA ALA A 158 -15.97 22.30 -7.22
C ALA A 158 -16.88 21.09 -7.00
N ARG A 159 -16.49 20.12 -6.14
CA ARG A 159 -17.26 18.91 -5.78
C ARG A 159 -17.64 18.91 -4.29
N PRO A 160 -18.43 19.88 -3.83
CA PRO A 160 -18.74 20.02 -2.39
C PRO A 160 -19.58 18.88 -1.80
N GLN A 161 -20.30 18.12 -2.64
CA GLN A 161 -21.08 16.98 -2.17
C GLN A 161 -20.19 15.77 -1.87
N ASP A 162 -19.09 15.61 -2.59
CA ASP A 162 -18.06 14.63 -2.29
C ASP A 162 -17.36 14.96 -0.97
N ASP A 163 -16.96 16.23 -0.80
CA ASP A 163 -16.29 16.75 0.41
C ASP A 163 -17.14 16.62 1.69
N ALA A 164 -18.48 16.55 1.56
CA ALA A 164 -19.39 16.34 2.67
C ALA A 164 -19.54 14.85 3.09
N THR A 165 -19.04 13.91 2.30
CA THR A 165 -19.25 12.48 2.52
C THR A 165 -18.66 11.96 3.84
N PRO A 166 -17.44 12.34 4.28
CA PRO A 166 -16.88 11.89 5.56
C PRO A 166 -17.78 12.22 6.75
N VAL A 167 -18.38 13.41 6.77
CA VAL A 167 -19.33 13.84 7.82
C VAL A 167 -20.58 12.95 7.80
N PHE A 168 -21.13 12.68 6.62
CA PHE A 168 -22.29 11.81 6.47
C PHE A 168 -22.01 10.38 6.97
N ILE A 169 -20.85 9.82 6.63
CA ILE A 169 -20.44 8.49 7.08
C ILE A 169 -20.22 8.46 8.60
N ALA A 170 -19.51 9.44 9.16
CA ALA A 170 -19.26 9.51 10.60
C ALA A 170 -20.57 9.56 11.40
N ASN A 171 -21.54 10.39 10.97
CA ASN A 171 -22.87 10.47 11.55
C ASN A 171 -23.63 9.14 11.43
N THR A 172 -23.57 8.49 10.27
CA THR A 172 -24.21 7.19 10.02
C THR A 172 -23.65 6.08 10.90
N MET A 173 -22.36 6.16 11.23
CA MET A 173 -21.68 5.20 12.10
C MET A 173 -21.78 5.56 13.58
N GLY A 174 -22.15 6.79 13.93
CA GLY A 174 -22.13 7.30 15.30
C GLY A 174 -20.73 7.40 15.88
N VAL A 175 -19.71 7.73 15.05
CA VAL A 175 -18.32 7.86 15.46
C VAL A 175 -17.86 9.32 15.41
N PRO A 176 -16.93 9.75 16.29
CA PRO A 176 -16.40 11.10 16.25
C PRO A 176 -15.65 11.38 14.94
N ILE A 177 -15.78 12.61 14.45
CA ILE A 177 -15.06 13.12 13.27
C ILE A 177 -14.25 14.34 13.67
N HIS A 178 -13.04 14.46 13.14
CA HIS A 178 -12.14 15.59 13.31
C HIS A 178 -11.73 16.12 11.95
N GLN A 179 -11.74 17.46 11.79
CA GLN A 179 -11.62 18.09 10.48
C GLN A 179 -10.41 19.01 10.40
N THR A 180 -9.69 18.94 9.28
CA THR A 180 -8.61 19.88 8.94
C THR A 180 -9.09 20.95 7.96
N LEU A 181 -10.15 21.68 8.33
CA LEU A 181 -10.82 22.66 7.45
C LEU A 181 -10.57 24.12 7.86
N ILE A 182 -10.02 24.38 9.06
CA ILE A 182 -9.82 25.72 9.63
C ILE A 182 -8.37 25.98 9.94
N ALA A 183 -7.90 27.18 9.55
CA ALA A 183 -6.56 27.67 9.91
C ALA A 183 -6.34 27.68 11.45
N PRO A 184 -5.15 27.35 11.94
CA PRO A 184 -3.93 27.03 11.18
C PRO A 184 -3.82 25.57 10.70
N ASN A 185 -4.79 24.72 11.03
CA ASN A 185 -4.78 23.29 10.78
C ASN A 185 -5.48 22.89 9.47
N ASP A 186 -5.93 23.87 8.67
CA ASP A 186 -6.53 23.64 7.38
C ASP A 186 -5.52 22.95 6.44
N LEU A 187 -5.90 21.80 5.90
CA LEU A 187 -5.03 20.97 5.07
C LEU A 187 -5.81 20.40 3.89
N VAL A 188 -5.32 20.63 2.69
CA VAL A 188 -5.77 19.91 1.50
C VAL A 188 -4.99 18.61 1.38
N ASN A 189 -5.70 17.50 1.14
CA ASN A 189 -5.08 16.24 0.82
C ASN A 189 -6.00 15.43 -0.10
N THR A 190 -5.47 14.34 -0.65
CA THR A 190 -6.21 13.41 -1.51
C THR A 190 -5.74 11.98 -1.20
N GLY A 191 -6.71 11.08 -1.13
CA GLY A 191 -6.44 9.75 -0.61
C GLY A 191 -5.66 8.83 -1.52
N GLY A 192 -5.70 9.04 -2.82
CA GLY A 192 -4.83 8.32 -3.75
C GLY A 192 -3.35 8.72 -3.60
N ASN A 193 -3.09 9.88 -2.99
CA ASN A 193 -1.74 10.35 -2.65
C ASN A 193 -1.36 10.11 -1.18
N PHE A 194 -1.99 9.15 -0.51
CA PHE A 194 -1.70 8.85 0.89
C PHE A 194 -1.74 7.35 1.16
N MET A 195 -0.67 6.83 1.77
CA MET A 195 -0.53 5.41 2.10
C MET A 195 0.21 5.29 3.44
N ALA A 196 -0.35 4.56 4.41
CA ALA A 196 0.20 4.43 5.76
C ALA A 196 0.54 2.99 6.14
N ASP A 197 1.60 2.81 6.97
CA ASP A 197 2.06 1.50 7.45
C ASP A 197 1.38 1.03 8.74
N GLY A 198 0.47 1.82 9.31
CA GLY A 198 -0.15 1.50 10.61
C GLY A 198 0.74 1.78 11.83
N HIS A 199 1.96 2.26 11.63
CA HIS A 199 2.98 2.49 12.67
C HIS A 199 3.54 3.91 12.67
N GLY A 200 2.82 4.84 12.03
CA GLY A 200 3.21 6.25 11.99
C GLY A 200 4.12 6.62 10.83
N THR A 201 4.39 5.71 9.87
CA THR A 201 5.00 6.08 8.60
C THR A 201 3.92 6.21 7.53
N ALA A 202 3.98 7.27 6.75
CA ALA A 202 3.17 7.42 5.55
C ALA A 202 4.00 7.84 4.35
N PHE A 203 3.47 7.56 3.16
CA PHE A 203 4.04 7.90 1.86
C PHE A 203 3.09 8.80 1.09
N ALA A 204 3.64 9.76 0.36
CA ALA A 204 2.95 10.62 -0.58
C ALA A 204 3.88 11.05 -1.71
N SER A 205 3.35 11.62 -2.77
CA SER A 205 4.11 12.49 -3.66
C SER A 205 4.21 13.91 -3.07
N LYS A 206 5.14 14.72 -3.57
CA LYS A 206 5.26 16.14 -3.19
C LYS A 206 4.06 17.00 -3.62
N LEU A 207 3.03 16.42 -4.25
CA LEU A 207 1.75 17.09 -4.51
C LEU A 207 1.20 17.75 -3.25
N ILE A 208 1.27 17.08 -2.09
CA ILE A 208 0.82 17.61 -0.81
C ILE A 208 1.50 18.95 -0.44
N LEU A 209 2.77 19.14 -0.83
CA LEU A 209 3.49 20.39 -0.60
C LEU A 209 3.01 21.50 -1.53
N THR A 210 2.75 21.17 -2.78
CA THR A 210 2.24 22.12 -3.78
C THR A 210 0.82 22.57 -3.44
N GLU A 211 -0.05 21.63 -3.05
CA GLU A 211 -1.45 21.90 -2.73
C GLU A 211 -1.65 22.75 -1.46
N ASN A 212 -0.66 22.77 -0.57
CA ASN A 212 -0.70 23.57 0.67
C ASN A 212 0.34 24.70 0.68
N GLY A 213 1.06 24.88 -0.41
CA GLY A 213 2.10 25.90 -0.55
C GLY A 213 1.58 27.25 -1.03
N ALA A 214 2.50 28.17 -1.32
CA ALA A 214 2.19 29.49 -1.85
C ALA A 214 1.46 29.36 -3.21
N GLY A 215 0.40 30.14 -3.39
CA GLY A 215 -0.38 30.16 -4.62
C GLY A 215 -1.37 29.01 -4.76
N ASN A 216 -1.58 28.17 -3.73
CA ASN A 216 -2.56 27.10 -3.82
C ASN A 216 -3.96 27.63 -4.20
N PRO A 217 -4.72 26.87 -5.02
CA PRO A 217 -6.04 27.30 -5.50
C PRO A 217 -7.19 26.97 -4.55
N TYR A 218 -6.92 26.37 -3.40
CA TYR A 218 -7.94 25.76 -2.54
C TYR A 218 -8.41 26.66 -1.39
N GLY A 219 -7.82 27.84 -1.23
CA GLY A 219 -8.15 28.77 -0.17
C GLY A 219 -7.76 28.31 1.22
N VAL A 220 -6.76 27.43 1.35
CA VAL A 220 -6.14 27.07 2.61
C VAL A 220 -4.95 27.97 2.90
N SER A 221 -4.62 28.14 4.18
CA SER A 221 -3.46 28.93 4.59
C SER A 221 -2.15 28.27 4.10
N VAL A 222 -1.21 29.10 3.65
CA VAL A 222 0.09 28.62 3.15
C VAL A 222 0.85 27.93 4.27
N LYS A 223 1.38 26.75 4.00
CA LYS A 223 2.10 25.92 4.95
C LYS A 223 3.50 25.54 4.47
N THR A 224 4.42 25.51 5.41
CA THR A 224 5.71 24.85 5.24
C THR A 224 5.56 23.33 5.37
N GLU A 225 6.52 22.57 4.88
CA GLU A 225 6.55 21.10 5.05
C GLU A 225 6.51 20.70 6.53
N SER A 226 7.17 21.44 7.41
CA SER A 226 7.14 21.17 8.87
C SER A 226 5.74 21.33 9.45
N GLN A 227 4.99 22.33 9.02
CA GLN A 227 3.59 22.53 9.45
C GLN A 227 2.68 21.42 8.94
N ILE A 228 2.84 21.00 7.67
CA ILE A 228 2.12 19.84 7.12
C ILE A 228 2.42 18.58 7.94
N ASN A 229 3.70 18.31 8.23
CA ASN A 229 4.11 17.17 9.05
C ASN A 229 3.49 17.23 10.46
N SER A 230 3.42 18.42 11.06
CA SER A 230 2.81 18.62 12.39
C SER A 230 1.32 18.31 12.38
N ILE A 231 0.58 18.78 11.37
CA ILE A 231 -0.85 18.48 11.19
C ILE A 231 -1.06 16.98 11.00
N MET A 232 -0.29 16.35 10.10
CA MET A 232 -0.39 14.92 9.85
C MET A 232 -0.03 14.08 11.09
N ASN A 233 0.90 14.55 11.91
CA ASN A 233 1.18 13.91 13.19
C ASN A 233 0.02 14.03 14.17
N SER A 234 -0.54 15.23 14.33
CA SER A 234 -1.61 15.48 15.31
C SER A 234 -2.93 14.81 14.96
N TYR A 235 -3.32 14.81 13.68
CA TYR A 235 -4.61 14.27 13.23
C TYR A 235 -4.53 12.80 12.81
N MET A 236 -3.42 12.40 12.19
CA MET A 236 -3.26 11.07 11.58
C MET A 236 -2.24 10.19 12.31
N GLY A 237 -1.50 10.72 13.30
CA GLY A 237 -0.45 9.99 13.99
C GLY A 237 0.76 9.68 13.11
N ILE A 238 1.00 10.47 12.06
CA ILE A 238 2.11 10.26 11.13
C ILE A 238 3.34 10.99 11.63
N SER A 239 4.26 10.27 12.23
CA SER A 239 5.54 10.80 12.73
C SER A 239 6.65 10.83 11.67
N ARG A 240 6.50 10.05 10.59
CA ARG A 240 7.43 9.99 9.45
C ARG A 240 6.65 10.04 8.13
N TYR A 241 6.63 11.20 7.50
CA TYR A 241 5.91 11.42 6.25
C TYR A 241 6.91 11.50 5.08
N ILE A 242 7.03 10.41 4.33
CA ILE A 242 7.94 10.26 3.20
C ILE A 242 7.27 10.84 1.95
N LYS A 243 7.91 11.84 1.34
CA LYS A 243 7.40 12.54 0.18
C LYS A 243 8.34 12.34 -1.01
N MET A 244 7.84 11.72 -2.05
CA MET A 244 8.55 11.41 -3.29
C MET A 244 8.27 12.46 -4.36
N ASP A 245 9.13 12.57 -5.35
CA ASP A 245 8.88 13.46 -6.47
C ASP A 245 7.67 13.00 -7.28
N ILE A 246 6.92 13.98 -7.83
CA ILE A 246 5.78 13.73 -8.72
C ILE A 246 6.25 13.05 -10.01
N LEU A 247 5.37 12.27 -10.63
CA LEU A 247 5.65 11.62 -11.89
C LEU A 247 5.36 12.57 -13.08
N PRO A 248 6.23 12.61 -14.11
CA PRO A 248 6.08 13.54 -15.24
C PRO A 248 4.79 13.39 -16.06
N TYR A 249 4.27 12.19 -16.22
CA TYR A 249 3.10 11.92 -17.07
C TYR A 249 1.84 11.54 -16.29
N ASP A 250 1.94 11.35 -14.98
CA ASP A 250 0.77 11.19 -14.12
C ASP A 250 0.14 12.56 -13.81
N GLN A 251 -1.01 12.82 -14.42
CA GLN A 251 -1.68 14.13 -14.31
C GLN A 251 -2.33 14.38 -12.93
N ILE A 252 -2.53 13.34 -12.14
CA ILE A 252 -3.10 13.45 -10.79
C ILE A 252 -2.04 13.38 -9.69
N HIS A 253 -0.84 12.90 -10.01
CA HIS A 253 0.32 12.76 -9.13
C HIS A 253 0.06 11.94 -7.87
N HIS A 254 -0.80 10.92 -7.97
CA HIS A 254 -1.14 10.02 -6.88
C HIS A 254 -0.20 8.82 -6.81
N ILE A 255 0.26 8.49 -5.59
CA ILE A 255 1.22 7.39 -5.42
C ILE A 255 0.60 6.01 -5.65
N ASP A 256 -0.70 5.84 -5.46
CA ASP A 256 -1.42 4.58 -5.68
C ASP A 256 -1.44 4.13 -7.15
N MET A 257 -1.11 5.05 -8.07
CA MET A 257 -0.95 4.75 -9.48
C MET A 257 0.35 4.01 -9.81
N HIS A 258 1.33 3.97 -8.91
CA HIS A 258 2.62 3.32 -9.18
C HIS A 258 3.25 2.59 -7.99
N MET A 259 2.69 2.76 -6.78
CA MET A 259 3.21 2.13 -5.56
C MET A 259 2.08 1.72 -4.61
N LYS A 260 2.29 0.63 -3.87
CA LYS A 260 1.40 0.15 -2.82
C LYS A 260 2.18 -0.55 -1.71
N LEU A 261 1.77 -0.36 -0.45
CA LEU A 261 2.19 -1.22 0.65
C LEU A 261 1.36 -2.50 0.66
N LEU A 262 2.02 -3.66 0.75
CA LEU A 262 1.36 -4.96 0.91
C LEU A 262 1.33 -5.41 2.37
N ASP A 263 2.28 -4.98 3.15
CA ASP A 263 2.41 -5.15 4.60
C ASP A 263 3.39 -4.08 5.15
N GLU A 264 3.73 -4.16 6.44
CA GLU A 264 4.62 -3.22 7.11
C GLU A 264 6.05 -3.18 6.54
N GLU A 265 6.45 -4.18 5.75
CA GLU A 265 7.82 -4.34 5.26
C GLU A 265 7.91 -4.39 3.73
N THR A 266 6.78 -4.48 2.99
CA THR A 266 6.77 -4.82 1.57
C THR A 266 6.12 -3.74 0.71
N LEU A 267 6.91 -3.18 -0.23
CA LEU A 267 6.45 -2.26 -1.27
C LEU A 267 6.19 -3.03 -2.57
N LEU A 268 4.99 -2.92 -3.12
CA LEU A 268 4.68 -3.28 -4.49
C LEU A 268 4.88 -2.04 -5.36
N VAL A 269 5.72 -2.13 -6.39
CA VAL A 269 6.09 -0.97 -7.22
C VAL A 269 5.92 -1.29 -8.69
N GLY A 270 5.19 -0.43 -9.39
CA GLY A 270 4.99 -0.49 -10.83
C GLY A 270 6.31 -0.41 -11.60
N GLN A 271 6.40 -1.13 -12.71
CA GLN A 271 7.61 -1.18 -13.53
C GLN A 271 7.28 -1.04 -15.01
N TYR A 272 7.79 0.02 -15.62
CA TYR A 272 7.83 0.18 -17.07
C TYR A 272 9.07 -0.47 -17.67
N PRO A 273 9.10 -0.73 -18.98
CA PRO A 273 10.35 -1.01 -19.68
C PRO A 273 11.37 0.12 -19.47
N THR A 274 12.66 -0.20 -19.53
CA THR A 274 13.74 0.77 -19.25
C THR A 274 13.63 2.02 -20.11
N GLY A 275 13.58 3.19 -19.48
CA GLY A 275 13.52 4.50 -20.14
C GLY A 275 12.16 4.88 -20.69
N VAL A 276 11.11 4.10 -20.41
CA VAL A 276 9.75 4.31 -20.94
C VAL A 276 8.87 5.00 -19.90
N ALA A 277 8.04 5.94 -20.35
CA ALA A 277 7.06 6.68 -19.54
C ALA A 277 7.68 7.22 -18.22
N ASP A 278 6.96 7.04 -17.10
CA ASP A 278 7.40 7.46 -15.76
C ASP A 278 8.41 6.50 -15.10
N GLY A 279 8.83 5.43 -15.80
CA GLY A 279 9.75 4.44 -15.28
C GLY A 279 11.00 5.02 -14.63
N PRO A 280 11.75 5.95 -15.29
CA PRO A 280 12.92 6.57 -14.69
C PRO A 280 12.63 7.28 -13.35
N GLN A 281 11.53 8.02 -13.24
CA GLN A 281 11.17 8.71 -12.01
C GLN A 281 10.69 7.76 -10.91
N ILE A 282 9.95 6.70 -11.28
CA ILE A 282 9.58 5.63 -10.33
C ILE A 282 10.81 4.98 -9.72
N GLU A 283 11.84 4.70 -10.53
CA GLU A 283 13.11 4.14 -10.03
C GLU A 283 13.85 5.11 -9.09
N LEU A 284 13.90 6.41 -9.41
CA LEU A 284 14.50 7.43 -8.55
C LEU A 284 13.76 7.52 -7.21
N ASN A 285 12.43 7.54 -7.23
CA ASN A 285 11.60 7.56 -6.03
C ASN A 285 11.80 6.31 -5.18
N LEU A 286 11.86 5.14 -5.80
CA LEU A 286 12.14 3.89 -5.10
C LEU A 286 13.53 3.91 -4.45
N GLN A 287 14.58 4.32 -5.18
CA GLN A 287 15.94 4.44 -4.63
C GLN A 287 16.01 5.45 -3.48
N TYR A 288 15.29 6.58 -3.59
CA TYR A 288 15.18 7.54 -2.50
C TYR A 288 14.62 6.90 -1.22
N VAL A 289 13.54 6.11 -1.35
CA VAL A 289 12.95 5.41 -0.20
C VAL A 289 13.93 4.39 0.37
N LEU A 290 14.51 3.52 -0.45
CA LEU A 290 15.38 2.42 0.00
C LEU A 290 16.70 2.90 0.62
N ASN A 291 17.24 4.02 0.15
CA ASN A 291 18.51 4.56 0.64
C ASN A 291 18.36 5.37 1.93
N ASN A 292 17.19 5.96 2.18
CA ASN A 292 17.02 6.91 3.28
C ASN A 292 16.13 6.40 4.41
N PHE A 293 15.31 5.35 4.17
CA PHE A 293 14.31 4.91 5.14
C PHE A 293 14.34 3.40 5.36
N GLN A 294 13.98 3.04 6.58
CA GLN A 294 13.76 1.66 6.99
C GLN A 294 12.28 1.48 7.36
N THR A 295 11.82 0.24 7.39
CA THR A 295 10.48 -0.12 7.88
C THR A 295 10.28 0.31 9.33
N CYS A 296 9.06 0.25 9.85
CA CYS A 296 8.78 0.48 11.27
C CYS A 296 9.54 -0.48 12.21
N PHE A 297 10.06 -1.56 11.69
CA PHE A 297 10.88 -2.53 12.43
C PHE A 297 12.39 -2.31 12.30
N GLY A 298 12.84 -1.20 11.70
CA GLY A 298 14.26 -0.90 11.50
C GLY A 298 14.96 -1.81 10.48
N LYS A 299 14.22 -2.39 9.56
CA LYS A 299 14.74 -3.27 8.49
C LYS A 299 14.57 -2.59 7.12
N PRO A 300 15.40 -2.95 6.11
CA PRO A 300 15.16 -2.52 4.74
C PRO A 300 13.80 -2.99 4.23
N TYR A 301 13.14 -2.16 3.40
CA TYR A 301 11.92 -2.57 2.71
C TYR A 301 12.20 -3.71 1.72
N LYS A 302 11.29 -4.67 1.65
CA LYS A 302 11.20 -5.63 0.55
C LYS A 302 10.49 -4.96 -0.63
N VAL A 303 10.92 -5.27 -1.84
CA VAL A 303 10.33 -4.73 -3.06
C VAL A 303 9.78 -5.86 -3.92
N VAL A 304 8.51 -5.78 -4.24
CA VAL A 304 7.86 -6.62 -5.25
C VAL A 304 7.60 -5.73 -6.46
N ARG A 305 8.03 -6.18 -7.63
CA ARG A 305 7.81 -5.43 -8.88
C ARG A 305 6.62 -6.00 -9.63
N ILE A 306 5.85 -5.10 -10.24
CA ILE A 306 4.71 -5.49 -11.06
C ILE A 306 4.75 -4.71 -12.38
N PRO A 307 4.60 -5.35 -13.55
CA PRO A 307 4.65 -4.65 -14.81
C PRO A 307 3.51 -3.65 -14.94
N MET A 308 3.79 -2.48 -15.52
CA MET A 308 2.79 -1.51 -15.96
C MET A 308 2.42 -1.86 -17.41
N PRO A 309 1.18 -2.30 -17.71
CA PRO A 309 0.86 -2.79 -19.04
C PRO A 309 0.59 -1.64 -20.03
N PRO A 310 0.96 -1.79 -21.31
CA PRO A 310 0.63 -0.79 -22.33
C PRO A 310 -0.87 -0.79 -22.65
N HIS A 311 -1.35 0.29 -23.27
CA HIS A 311 -2.65 0.35 -23.91
C HIS A 311 -2.47 0.34 -25.43
N ASN A 312 -2.92 -0.71 -26.11
CA ASN A 312 -2.71 -0.90 -27.55
C ASN A 312 -1.23 -0.75 -27.97
N GLY A 313 -0.32 -1.33 -27.18
CA GLY A 313 1.13 -1.24 -27.40
C GLY A 313 1.78 0.09 -27.00
N ASN A 314 1.01 1.08 -26.54
CA ASN A 314 1.51 2.39 -26.15
C ASN A 314 1.52 2.58 -24.64
N TYR A 315 2.54 3.29 -24.15
CA TYR A 315 2.66 3.73 -22.76
C TYR A 315 2.34 5.23 -22.63
N PRO A 316 2.08 5.73 -21.42
CA PRO A 316 1.96 7.19 -21.22
C PRO A 316 3.14 7.95 -21.81
N PRO A 317 2.92 9.17 -22.36
CA PRO A 317 1.65 9.93 -22.37
C PRO A 317 0.69 9.56 -23.51
N THR A 318 1.05 8.68 -24.43
CA THR A 318 0.22 8.36 -25.61
C THR A 318 -0.77 7.22 -25.34
N GLY A 319 -0.47 6.35 -24.38
CA GLY A 319 -1.38 5.30 -23.91
C GLY A 319 -2.03 5.66 -22.57
N ASN A 320 -3.12 4.97 -22.21
CA ASN A 320 -3.75 5.12 -20.90
C ASN A 320 -2.79 4.70 -19.78
N TYR A 321 -2.89 5.35 -18.63
CA TYR A 321 -2.05 5.10 -17.44
C TYR A 321 -2.52 3.83 -16.69
N ARG A 322 -2.39 2.68 -17.34
CA ARG A 322 -2.77 1.38 -16.77
C ARG A 322 -1.82 0.98 -15.65
N THR A 323 -2.39 0.53 -14.54
CA THR A 323 -1.61 0.13 -13.37
C THR A 323 -2.28 -1.01 -12.62
N TYR A 324 -1.49 -1.90 -12.03
CA TYR A 324 -1.96 -2.95 -11.12
C TYR A 324 -1.78 -2.58 -9.64
N THR A 325 -1.05 -1.50 -9.32
CA THR A 325 -0.88 -1.05 -7.93
C THR A 325 -2.14 -0.42 -7.35
N ASN A 326 -3.06 0.04 -8.21
CA ASN A 326 -4.34 0.64 -7.83
C ASN A 326 -5.38 -0.43 -7.42
N SER A 327 -4.98 -1.35 -6.56
CA SER A 327 -5.77 -2.44 -5.98
C SER A 327 -6.27 -2.08 -4.58
N VAL A 328 -7.26 -2.79 -4.04
CA VAL A 328 -7.76 -2.59 -2.70
C VAL A 328 -7.76 -3.90 -1.90
N PHE A 329 -7.41 -3.81 -0.61
CA PHE A 329 -7.62 -4.88 0.35
C PHE A 329 -9.05 -4.83 0.89
N VAL A 330 -9.72 -5.96 0.88
CA VAL A 330 -11.03 -6.17 1.50
C VAL A 330 -10.90 -7.39 2.39
N ASN A 331 -10.44 -7.21 3.61
CA ASN A 331 -10.12 -8.27 4.57
C ASN A 331 -9.22 -9.38 3.95
N LYS A 332 -9.78 -10.53 3.60
CA LYS A 332 -9.04 -11.68 3.05
C LYS A 332 -9.01 -11.70 1.51
N THR A 333 -9.63 -10.73 0.87
CA THR A 333 -9.68 -10.57 -0.59
C THR A 333 -8.88 -9.34 -1.01
N VAL A 334 -8.17 -9.44 -2.15
CA VAL A 334 -7.52 -8.30 -2.82
C VAL A 334 -8.10 -8.17 -4.21
N ILE A 335 -8.72 -7.03 -4.48
CA ILE A 335 -9.31 -6.72 -5.78
C ILE A 335 -8.30 -5.93 -6.59
N VAL A 336 -7.88 -6.48 -7.73
CA VAL A 336 -6.82 -5.95 -8.59
C VAL A 336 -7.45 -5.47 -9.91
N PRO A 337 -7.15 -4.26 -10.39
CA PRO A 337 -7.57 -3.85 -11.72
C PRO A 337 -6.90 -4.73 -12.79
N THR A 338 -7.65 -5.09 -13.83
CA THR A 338 -7.16 -5.87 -14.98
C THR A 338 -7.51 -5.15 -16.29
N TYR A 339 -6.83 -5.53 -17.39
CA TYR A 339 -6.93 -4.80 -18.67
C TYR A 339 -6.89 -5.75 -19.88
N GLU A 340 -5.88 -6.62 -19.98
CA GLU A 340 -5.66 -7.57 -21.06
C GLU A 340 -5.05 -8.86 -20.51
N LEU A 341 -5.68 -9.99 -20.81
CA LEU A 341 -5.35 -11.31 -20.25
C LEU A 341 -3.84 -11.65 -20.32
N GLN A 342 -3.16 -11.24 -21.40
CA GLN A 342 -1.74 -11.51 -21.60
C GLN A 342 -0.83 -10.87 -20.53
N TYR A 343 -1.22 -9.70 -19.96
CA TYR A 343 -0.51 -9.01 -18.89
C TYR A 343 -1.09 -9.34 -17.51
N ASP A 344 -2.42 -9.45 -17.43
CA ASP A 344 -3.17 -9.67 -16.20
C ASP A 344 -2.75 -10.95 -15.49
N THR A 345 -2.53 -12.03 -16.27
CA THR A 345 -2.09 -13.33 -15.74
C THR A 345 -0.80 -13.18 -14.92
N THR A 346 0.14 -12.39 -15.41
CA THR A 346 1.41 -12.12 -14.70
C THR A 346 1.17 -11.30 -13.44
N ALA A 347 0.36 -10.24 -13.52
CA ALA A 347 0.07 -9.38 -12.39
C ALA A 347 -0.65 -10.13 -11.26
N LEU A 348 -1.69 -10.90 -11.57
CA LEU A 348 -2.42 -11.70 -10.59
C LEU A 348 -1.53 -12.79 -9.95
N ARG A 349 -0.61 -13.39 -10.71
CA ARG A 349 0.37 -14.33 -10.18
C ARG A 349 1.32 -13.66 -9.20
N ILE A 350 1.79 -12.44 -9.50
CA ILE A 350 2.66 -11.65 -8.59
C ILE A 350 1.92 -11.38 -7.28
N TYR A 351 0.67 -10.94 -7.32
CA TYR A 351 -0.13 -10.74 -6.11
C TYR A 351 -0.30 -12.01 -5.29
N ARG A 352 -0.62 -13.16 -5.93
CA ARG A 352 -0.77 -14.46 -5.23
C ARG A 352 0.53 -14.93 -4.59
N GLN A 353 1.67 -14.62 -5.19
CA GLN A 353 2.99 -14.93 -4.63
C GLN A 353 3.37 -14.00 -3.47
N ALA A 354 3.04 -12.71 -3.59
CA ALA A 354 3.35 -11.71 -2.56
C ALA A 354 2.41 -11.80 -1.34
N LEU A 355 1.16 -12.25 -1.55
CA LEU A 355 0.10 -12.35 -0.56
C LEU A 355 -0.45 -13.79 -0.47
N PRO A 356 0.33 -14.74 0.05
CA PRO A 356 -0.10 -16.14 0.15
C PRO A 356 -1.40 -16.27 0.94
N GLY A 357 -2.36 -17.02 0.39
CA GLY A 357 -3.64 -17.31 1.01
C GLY A 357 -4.72 -16.24 0.89
N TYR A 358 -4.38 -15.04 0.42
CA TYR A 358 -5.40 -14.06 0.03
C TYR A 358 -6.17 -14.55 -1.21
N ASN A 359 -7.44 -14.20 -1.27
CA ASN A 359 -8.25 -14.35 -2.47
C ASN A 359 -7.93 -13.17 -3.42
N VAL A 360 -7.13 -13.42 -4.48
CA VAL A 360 -6.73 -12.41 -5.45
C VAL A 360 -7.62 -12.49 -6.66
N VAL A 361 -8.47 -11.47 -6.85
CA VAL A 361 -9.45 -11.38 -7.93
C VAL A 361 -9.16 -10.18 -8.84
N GLY A 362 -9.45 -10.33 -10.13
CA GLY A 362 -9.29 -9.27 -11.13
C GLY A 362 -10.63 -8.69 -11.55
N ILE A 363 -10.70 -7.37 -11.76
CA ILE A 363 -11.85 -6.69 -12.36
C ILE A 363 -11.35 -5.86 -13.54
N ASP A 364 -11.98 -6.02 -14.71
CA ASP A 364 -11.65 -5.23 -15.90
C ASP A 364 -11.93 -3.74 -15.67
N CYS A 365 -10.89 -2.94 -15.77
CA CYS A 365 -10.90 -1.49 -15.56
C CYS A 365 -10.69 -0.69 -16.84
N ASN A 366 -10.78 -1.29 -18.03
CA ASN A 366 -10.62 -0.57 -19.30
C ASN A 366 -11.62 0.58 -19.47
N ALA A 367 -12.82 0.47 -18.88
CA ALA A 367 -13.85 1.51 -18.98
C ALA A 367 -13.53 2.75 -18.11
N ILE A 368 -12.78 2.61 -17.01
CA ILE A 368 -12.52 3.70 -16.07
C ILE A 368 -11.11 4.29 -16.16
N ILE A 369 -10.12 3.48 -16.52
CA ILE A 369 -8.71 3.90 -16.51
C ILE A 369 -8.40 5.13 -17.40
N PRO A 370 -9.11 5.42 -18.51
CA PRO A 370 -8.94 6.65 -19.25
C PRO A 370 -9.19 7.92 -18.42
N SER A 371 -9.89 7.80 -17.30
CA SER A 371 -10.18 8.89 -16.36
C SER A 371 -9.17 8.99 -15.22
N LEU A 372 -8.03 8.30 -15.33
CA LEU A 372 -6.90 8.28 -14.40
C LEU A 372 -7.24 7.72 -13.01
N GLY A 373 -7.89 6.55 -12.97
CA GLY A 373 -8.14 5.81 -11.75
C GLY A 373 -8.66 4.41 -12.03
N ALA A 374 -8.59 3.53 -11.04
CA ALA A 374 -9.11 2.17 -11.13
C ALA A 374 -9.78 1.76 -9.80
N ILE A 375 -9.60 0.53 -9.34
CA ILE A 375 -10.32 -0.03 -8.19
C ILE A 375 -10.06 0.75 -6.88
N HIS A 376 -8.80 1.10 -6.59
CA HIS A 376 -8.45 1.83 -5.36
C HIS A 376 -9.10 3.21 -5.31
N CYS A 377 -9.07 3.92 -6.42
CA CYS A 377 -9.60 5.29 -6.53
C CYS A 377 -11.13 5.38 -6.30
N ILE A 378 -11.87 4.29 -6.55
CA ILE A 378 -13.34 4.25 -6.43
C ILE A 378 -13.82 3.44 -5.22
N THR A 379 -12.92 3.10 -4.32
CA THR A 379 -13.21 2.37 -3.08
C THR A 379 -12.54 3.03 -1.89
N LYS A 380 -13.17 2.96 -0.71
CA LYS A 380 -12.57 3.45 0.54
C LYS A 380 -12.88 2.51 1.69
N GLU A 381 -11.83 1.98 2.31
CA GLU A 381 -11.93 1.12 3.48
C GLU A 381 -12.28 1.92 4.75
N ILE A 382 -13.06 1.28 5.63
CA ILE A 382 -13.42 1.79 6.94
C ILE A 382 -13.04 0.72 7.97
N GLY A 383 -12.13 1.07 8.86
CA GLY A 383 -11.60 0.16 9.86
C GLY A 383 -12.65 -0.29 10.88
N VAL A 384 -12.43 -1.43 11.51
CA VAL A 384 -13.32 -1.98 12.53
C VAL A 384 -13.32 -1.13 13.79
N ASN A 385 -14.46 -1.08 14.47
CA ASN A 385 -14.51 -0.59 15.82
C ASN A 385 -13.85 -1.64 16.75
N GLN A 386 -12.91 -1.21 17.61
CA GLN A 386 -12.16 -2.05 18.54
C GLN A 386 -11.37 -3.17 17.83
N PRO A 387 -10.30 -2.84 17.09
CA PRO A 387 -9.46 -3.82 16.41
C PRO A 387 -8.64 -4.67 17.40
N VAL A 388 -8.42 -5.94 17.06
CA VAL A 388 -7.30 -6.71 17.62
C VAL A 388 -6.08 -6.40 16.75
N PHE A 389 -5.22 -5.54 17.25
CA PHE A 389 -4.04 -5.11 16.50
C PHE A 389 -2.89 -6.08 16.73
N ILE A 390 -2.37 -6.68 15.66
CA ILE A 390 -1.22 -7.59 15.68
C ILE A 390 -0.12 -7.01 14.79
N SER A 391 0.96 -6.56 15.39
CA SER A 391 2.16 -6.09 14.71
C SER A 391 3.29 -7.09 14.87
N HIS A 392 3.84 -7.58 13.77
CA HIS A 392 4.87 -8.60 13.76
C HIS A 392 5.80 -8.42 12.56
N SER A 393 7.10 -8.31 12.84
CA SER A 393 8.13 -8.36 11.80
C SER A 393 8.39 -9.80 11.39
N ALA A 394 8.12 -10.11 10.13
CA ALA A 394 8.26 -11.46 9.60
C ALA A 394 9.69 -12.01 9.79
N LEU A 395 9.79 -13.29 10.17
CA LEU A 395 11.06 -13.99 10.17
C LEU A 395 11.62 -14.07 8.76
N ARG A 396 12.92 -13.82 8.63
CA ARG A 396 13.65 -13.90 7.36
C ARG A 396 14.42 -15.21 7.26
N ASN A 397 14.83 -15.57 6.06
CA ASN A 397 15.70 -16.72 5.84
C ASN A 397 16.94 -16.64 6.75
N THR A 398 17.37 -17.77 7.27
CA THR A 398 18.43 -17.86 8.26
C THR A 398 19.32 -19.09 8.01
N ASN A 399 20.58 -19.04 8.44
CA ASN A 399 21.50 -20.18 8.48
C ASN A 399 21.58 -20.82 9.89
N ASN A 400 20.81 -20.30 10.82
CA ASN A 400 20.78 -20.83 12.17
C ASN A 400 20.06 -22.18 12.20
N THR A 401 20.78 -23.25 12.49
CA THR A 401 20.28 -24.64 12.59
C THR A 401 20.26 -25.15 14.02
N SER A 402 20.72 -24.35 15.00
CA SER A 402 20.95 -24.82 16.37
C SER A 402 20.11 -24.12 17.43
N GLN A 403 19.67 -22.88 17.17
CA GLN A 403 18.87 -22.11 18.10
C GLN A 403 17.43 -21.97 17.61
N PRO A 404 16.45 -21.92 18.50
CA PRO A 404 15.06 -21.68 18.15
C PRO A 404 14.88 -20.31 17.45
N TYR A 405 13.81 -20.19 16.65
CA TYR A 405 13.44 -18.95 15.98
C TYR A 405 12.34 -18.24 16.77
N GLU A 406 12.69 -17.11 17.41
CA GLU A 406 11.73 -16.34 18.19
C GLU A 406 10.74 -15.62 17.29
N VAL A 407 9.45 -15.89 17.46
CA VAL A 407 8.33 -15.12 16.92
C VAL A 407 7.88 -14.14 17.99
N LYS A 408 8.08 -12.85 17.72
CA LYS A 408 7.74 -11.75 18.61
C LYS A 408 6.68 -10.87 17.95
N ALA A 409 5.58 -10.60 18.65
CA ALA A 409 4.49 -9.75 18.19
C ALA A 409 4.08 -8.75 19.27
N TYR A 410 3.79 -7.53 18.86
CA TYR A 410 3.02 -6.57 19.67
C TYR A 410 1.55 -6.82 19.39
N ILE A 411 0.77 -7.13 20.43
CA ILE A 411 -0.65 -7.47 20.29
C ILE A 411 -1.44 -6.68 21.30
N LYS A 412 -2.45 -5.95 20.84
CA LYS A 412 -3.26 -5.09 21.68
C LYS A 412 -4.73 -5.10 21.27
N HIS A 413 -5.58 -4.97 22.28
CA HIS A 413 -7.01 -4.73 22.13
C HIS A 413 -7.52 -3.91 23.32
N LYS A 414 -8.56 -3.11 23.12
CA LYS A 414 -9.16 -2.26 24.17
C LYS A 414 -9.54 -3.02 25.45
N SER A 415 -10.12 -4.21 25.32
CA SER A 415 -10.50 -5.05 26.48
C SER A 415 -9.34 -5.91 27.01
N GLY A 416 -8.14 -5.80 26.47
CA GLY A 416 -7.03 -6.72 26.73
C GLY A 416 -7.07 -7.98 25.85
N ILE A 417 -6.01 -8.77 25.92
CA ILE A 417 -5.84 -10.03 25.16
C ILE A 417 -6.03 -11.22 26.12
N ALA A 418 -7.01 -12.06 25.82
CA ALA A 418 -7.28 -13.28 26.58
C ALA A 418 -6.25 -14.39 26.31
N ASN A 419 -5.86 -14.56 25.05
CA ASN A 419 -4.79 -15.47 24.65
C ASN A 419 -4.19 -15.05 23.29
N ALA A 420 -2.91 -15.38 23.12
CA ALA A 420 -2.24 -15.31 21.83
C ALA A 420 -1.53 -16.64 21.56
N ARG A 421 -1.55 -17.08 20.33
CA ARG A 421 -1.00 -18.36 19.88
C ARG A 421 -0.24 -18.18 18.59
N MET A 422 0.89 -18.85 18.50
CA MET A 422 1.62 -19.07 17.27
C MET A 422 1.30 -20.46 16.75
N TYR A 423 1.11 -20.60 15.46
CA TYR A 423 0.93 -21.85 14.76
C TYR A 423 2.04 -22.01 13.75
N TRP A 424 2.73 -23.14 13.73
CA TRP A 424 3.83 -23.37 12.78
C TRP A 424 3.78 -24.77 12.18
N SER A 425 4.35 -24.94 11.00
CA SER A 425 4.40 -26.21 10.27
C SER A 425 5.58 -26.26 9.32
N LEU A 426 5.99 -27.47 8.95
CA LEU A 426 6.91 -27.76 7.83
C LEU A 426 6.15 -28.17 6.58
N ASP A 427 4.90 -28.59 6.74
CA ASP A 427 3.99 -28.95 5.65
C ASP A 427 2.58 -28.46 5.98
N THR A 428 2.10 -27.49 5.22
CA THR A 428 0.78 -26.87 5.45
C THR A 428 -0.39 -27.81 5.20
N ALA A 429 -0.19 -28.90 4.44
CA ALA A 429 -1.22 -29.90 4.19
C ALA A 429 -1.45 -30.81 5.43
N SER A 430 -0.41 -30.99 6.25
CA SER A 430 -0.48 -31.76 7.49
C SER A 430 -0.99 -30.96 8.70
N GLY A 431 -1.34 -29.70 8.50
CA GLY A 431 -1.81 -28.78 9.54
C GLY A 431 -0.67 -28.06 10.28
N PHE A 432 -1.01 -27.41 11.39
CA PHE A 432 -0.10 -26.56 12.14
C PHE A 432 -0.02 -26.99 13.61
N THR A 433 1.19 -26.99 14.16
CA THR A 433 1.44 -27.15 15.59
C THR A 433 1.17 -25.85 16.31
N GLN A 434 0.32 -25.89 17.32
CA GLN A 434 -0.01 -24.73 18.14
C GLN A 434 1.00 -24.55 19.28
N VAL A 435 1.42 -23.32 19.52
CA VAL A 435 2.26 -22.91 20.65
C VAL A 435 1.63 -21.68 21.32
N ASN A 436 1.40 -21.74 22.61
CA ASN A 436 0.94 -20.56 23.36
C ASN A 436 2.06 -19.53 23.44
N MET A 437 1.73 -18.27 23.20
CA MET A 437 2.67 -17.17 23.35
C MET A 437 2.65 -16.64 24.80
N THR A 438 3.82 -16.40 25.36
CA THR A 438 3.97 -15.72 26.64
C THR A 438 4.13 -14.22 26.42
N ASN A 439 3.68 -13.38 27.35
CA ASN A 439 3.75 -11.94 27.18
C ASN A 439 4.44 -11.22 28.35
N ILE A 440 5.05 -10.09 28.01
CA ILE A 440 5.47 -9.03 28.94
C ILE A 440 4.84 -7.74 28.41
N GLY A 441 3.85 -7.23 29.13
CA GLY A 441 2.99 -6.14 28.63
C GLY A 441 2.26 -6.59 27.34
N ASP A 442 2.26 -5.72 26.34
CA ASP A 442 1.63 -5.98 25.03
C ASP A 442 2.55 -6.76 24.06
N THR A 443 3.72 -7.21 24.50
CA THR A 443 4.68 -7.98 23.68
C THR A 443 4.56 -9.47 23.98
N PHE A 444 4.15 -10.23 22.96
CA PHE A 444 3.96 -11.68 22.99
C PHE A 444 5.09 -12.39 22.26
N ARG A 445 5.53 -13.56 22.78
CA ARG A 445 6.67 -14.32 22.27
C ARG A 445 6.39 -15.81 22.27
N ALA A 446 6.87 -16.51 21.26
CA ALA A 446 6.94 -17.95 21.18
C ALA A 446 8.14 -18.37 20.32
N ASN A 447 8.58 -19.61 20.46
CA ASN A 447 9.72 -20.14 19.71
C ASN A 447 9.29 -21.26 18.78
N ILE A 448 9.75 -21.21 17.54
CA ILE A 448 9.75 -22.34 16.61
C ILE A 448 11.07 -23.10 16.84
N PRO A 449 11.06 -24.41 17.06
CA PRO A 449 12.28 -25.19 17.24
C PRO A 449 13.25 -25.06 16.07
N ALA A 450 14.55 -25.12 16.35
CA ALA A 450 15.58 -25.12 15.30
C ALA A 450 15.31 -26.22 14.26
N GLN A 451 15.57 -25.91 13.01
CA GLN A 451 15.31 -26.80 11.86
C GLN A 451 16.60 -27.04 11.06
N PRO A 452 16.73 -28.20 10.40
CA PRO A 452 17.85 -28.49 9.52
C PRO A 452 17.92 -27.51 8.34
N LEU A 453 19.10 -27.44 7.71
CA LEU A 453 19.29 -26.72 6.44
C LEU A 453 18.31 -27.20 5.37
N ASN A 454 17.92 -26.27 4.52
CA ASN A 454 16.97 -26.43 3.41
C ASN A 454 15.53 -26.74 3.85
N THR A 455 15.23 -26.52 5.14
CA THR A 455 13.85 -26.62 5.65
C THR A 455 13.10 -25.33 5.44
N LYS A 456 11.92 -25.40 4.83
CA LYS A 456 10.97 -24.30 4.75
C LYS A 456 10.01 -24.40 5.92
N VAL A 457 9.82 -23.28 6.61
CA VAL A 457 8.96 -23.15 7.78
C VAL A 457 7.83 -22.18 7.48
N TYR A 458 6.63 -22.57 7.86
CA TYR A 458 5.39 -21.78 7.72
C TYR A 458 4.85 -21.47 9.11
N TYR A 459 4.35 -20.26 9.33
CA TYR A 459 3.73 -19.92 10.60
C TYR A 459 2.72 -18.77 10.46
N TYR A 460 1.85 -18.66 11.46
CA TYR A 460 0.96 -17.50 11.62
C TYR A 460 0.68 -17.27 13.12
N ILE A 461 0.15 -16.09 13.43
CA ILE A 461 -0.21 -15.69 14.79
C ILE A 461 -1.73 -15.55 14.86
N SER A 462 -2.33 -15.97 15.97
CA SER A 462 -3.74 -15.78 16.30
C SER A 462 -3.84 -15.14 17.66
N ALA A 463 -4.67 -14.13 17.82
CA ALA A 463 -4.94 -13.50 19.11
C ALA A 463 -6.44 -13.36 19.33
N THR A 464 -6.87 -13.67 20.55
CA THR A 464 -8.25 -13.53 21.01
C THR A 464 -8.30 -12.48 22.11
N SER A 465 -9.12 -11.45 21.93
CA SER A 465 -9.37 -10.44 22.95
C SER A 465 -10.21 -10.97 24.11
N VAL A 466 -10.20 -10.28 25.25
CA VAL A 466 -11.08 -10.60 26.39
C VAL A 466 -12.57 -10.50 26.01
N SER A 467 -12.91 -9.65 25.05
CA SER A 467 -14.28 -9.56 24.52
C SER A 467 -14.66 -10.70 23.54
N GLY A 468 -13.76 -11.64 23.28
CA GLY A 468 -14.01 -12.84 22.47
C GLY A 468 -13.67 -12.70 20.97
N LYS A 469 -13.26 -11.51 20.49
CA LYS A 469 -12.88 -11.30 19.10
C LYS A 469 -11.53 -11.97 18.81
N THR A 470 -11.46 -12.78 17.75
CA THR A 470 -10.23 -13.45 17.29
C THR A 470 -9.80 -12.92 15.94
N VAL A 471 -8.52 -12.57 15.82
CA VAL A 471 -7.89 -12.11 14.57
C VAL A 471 -6.60 -12.87 14.36
N THR A 472 -6.22 -13.05 13.10
CA THR A 472 -4.96 -13.71 12.69
C THR A 472 -4.03 -12.75 11.93
N LYS A 473 -2.73 -13.02 11.99
CA LYS A 473 -1.72 -12.36 11.16
C LYS A 473 -0.93 -13.42 10.38
N PRO A 474 -1.03 -13.48 9.04
CA PRO A 474 -1.89 -12.63 8.20
C PRO A 474 -3.38 -12.95 8.37
N LEU A 475 -4.26 -12.04 7.93
CA LEU A 475 -5.72 -12.19 8.07
C LEU A 475 -6.28 -13.49 7.47
N PRO A 476 -5.84 -13.99 6.30
CA PRO A 476 -6.38 -15.20 5.70
C PRO A 476 -5.83 -16.51 6.31
N ALA A 477 -5.11 -16.46 7.44
CA ALA A 477 -4.61 -17.68 8.07
C ALA A 477 -5.77 -18.65 8.45
N PRO A 478 -5.53 -19.97 8.40
CA PRO A 478 -4.27 -20.70 8.13
C PRO A 478 -3.92 -20.78 6.63
N ARG A 479 -4.84 -20.49 5.71
CA ARG A 479 -4.61 -20.52 4.27
C ARG A 479 -3.46 -19.57 3.87
N GLY A 480 -3.44 -18.37 4.46
CA GLY A 480 -2.32 -17.45 4.43
C GLY A 480 -1.37 -17.70 5.59
N ASN A 481 -0.08 -17.63 5.34
CA ASN A 481 0.95 -17.82 6.35
C ASN A 481 2.23 -17.07 6.01
N ILE A 482 3.01 -16.78 7.02
CA ILE A 482 4.35 -16.22 6.90
C ILE A 482 5.33 -17.38 6.73
N GLN A 483 6.36 -17.19 5.91
CA GLN A 483 7.30 -18.26 5.61
C GLN A 483 8.74 -17.76 5.59
N PHE A 484 9.65 -18.63 6.02
CA PHE A 484 11.08 -18.46 5.91
C PHE A 484 11.76 -19.81 5.64
N THR A 485 12.99 -19.77 5.15
CA THR A 485 13.78 -20.97 4.87
C THR A 485 15.05 -20.96 5.69
N VAL A 486 15.38 -22.11 6.29
CA VAL A 486 16.68 -22.34 6.91
C VAL A 486 17.65 -22.72 5.78
N THR A 487 18.59 -21.84 5.45
CA THR A 487 19.43 -21.99 4.24
C THR A 487 20.79 -21.37 4.45
N ASN A 488 21.81 -21.93 3.83
CA ASN A 488 23.12 -21.31 3.79
C ASN A 488 23.15 -20.01 2.97
N VAL A 489 22.11 -19.75 2.20
CA VAL A 489 21.93 -18.54 1.40
C VAL A 489 21.27 -17.46 2.26
N THR A 490 21.96 -17.02 3.31
CA THR A 490 21.50 -15.90 4.14
C THR A 490 22.13 -14.61 3.62
N GLY A 491 21.31 -13.57 3.54
CA GLY A 491 21.79 -12.25 3.11
C GLY A 491 21.79 -12.01 1.60
N ILE A 492 21.33 -12.96 0.77
CA ILE A 492 20.99 -12.66 -0.62
C ILE A 492 19.56 -12.18 -0.66
N GLU A 493 19.39 -10.91 -0.97
CA GLU A 493 18.07 -10.29 -1.11
C GLU A 493 17.80 -9.94 -2.58
N PRO A 494 16.59 -10.15 -3.11
CA PRO A 494 16.18 -9.58 -4.39
C PRO A 494 16.29 -8.05 -4.31
N VAL A 495 16.99 -7.43 -5.26
CA VAL A 495 17.29 -5.98 -5.22
C VAL A 495 16.40 -5.17 -6.13
N ALA A 496 15.90 -5.75 -7.18
CA ALA A 496 15.04 -5.07 -8.12
C ALA A 496 14.28 -6.09 -8.94
N ALA A 497 13.14 -5.70 -9.37
CA ALA A 497 12.30 -6.50 -10.16
C ALA A 497 12.37 -6.07 -11.61
N GLY A 498 12.73 -6.94 -12.33
CA GLY A 498 12.71 -7.17 -13.73
C GLY A 498 13.52 -8.43 -13.91
N ILE A 499 13.10 -9.33 -14.76
CA ILE A 499 13.99 -10.41 -15.18
C ILE A 499 15.10 -9.76 -15.98
N PRO A 500 16.36 -9.78 -15.49
CA PRO A 500 17.48 -9.21 -16.23
C PRO A 500 17.59 -9.87 -17.61
N ASN A 501 17.87 -9.11 -18.64
CA ASN A 501 18.03 -9.64 -20.00
C ASN A 501 19.30 -10.45 -20.18
N LYS A 502 20.26 -10.34 -19.24
CA LYS A 502 21.55 -11.04 -19.26
C LYS A 502 22.01 -11.32 -17.83
N PHE A 503 22.83 -12.35 -17.67
CA PHE A 503 23.59 -12.56 -16.45
C PHE A 503 24.62 -11.43 -16.28
N SER A 504 24.83 -10.98 -15.04
CA SER A 504 25.83 -9.94 -14.74
C SER A 504 26.33 -10.09 -13.31
N LEU A 505 27.61 -9.83 -13.10
CA LEU A 505 28.20 -9.65 -11.78
C LEU A 505 28.65 -8.19 -11.66
N HIS A 506 28.07 -7.44 -10.73
CA HIS A 506 28.40 -6.03 -10.55
C HIS A 506 29.61 -5.85 -9.64
N GLN A 507 30.33 -4.71 -9.79
CA GLN A 507 31.38 -4.34 -8.87
C GLN A 507 30.79 -4.14 -7.48
N ASN A 508 31.44 -4.70 -6.47
CA ASN A 508 31.03 -4.49 -5.07
C ASN A 508 31.15 -3.01 -4.69
N TYR A 509 30.25 -2.56 -3.82
CA TYR A 509 30.25 -1.19 -3.32
C TYR A 509 29.98 -1.15 -1.82
N PRO A 510 30.79 -0.37 -1.05
CA PRO A 510 32.00 0.33 -1.46
C PRO A 510 33.15 -0.63 -1.86
N ASN A 511 34.13 -0.13 -2.65
CA ASN A 511 35.37 -0.79 -2.95
C ASN A 511 36.46 0.28 -3.18
N PRO A 512 37.53 0.39 -2.34
CA PRO A 512 37.80 -0.41 -1.13
C PRO A 512 36.69 -0.31 -0.05
N PHE A 513 36.63 -1.29 0.86
CA PHE A 513 35.58 -1.38 1.89
C PHE A 513 36.16 -1.69 3.28
N ASN A 514 35.41 -1.29 4.35
CA ASN A 514 35.76 -1.51 5.76
C ASN A 514 34.49 -1.66 6.64
N PRO A 515 34.24 -2.77 7.31
CA PRO A 515 34.54 -4.13 6.85
C PRO A 515 33.42 -4.69 5.98
N VAL A 516 32.42 -3.86 5.61
CA VAL A 516 31.16 -4.26 4.95
C VAL A 516 31.11 -3.77 3.51
N THR A 517 30.71 -4.65 2.59
CA THR A 517 30.44 -4.31 1.19
C THR A 517 29.23 -5.05 0.66
N LYS A 518 28.61 -4.55 -0.41
CA LYS A 518 27.50 -5.21 -1.12
C LYS A 518 27.95 -5.72 -2.48
N ILE A 519 27.66 -6.96 -2.79
CA ILE A 519 27.86 -7.61 -4.08
C ILE A 519 26.50 -7.76 -4.73
N LYS A 520 26.29 -7.15 -5.91
CA LYS A 520 25.07 -7.30 -6.72
C LYS A 520 25.33 -8.22 -7.90
N PHE A 521 24.33 -9.01 -8.29
CA PHE A 521 24.39 -9.89 -9.46
C PHE A 521 23.02 -10.14 -10.06
N ASP A 522 22.97 -10.43 -11.35
CA ASP A 522 21.77 -10.61 -12.13
C ASP A 522 21.68 -12.02 -12.71
N ILE A 523 20.54 -12.64 -12.56
CA ILE A 523 20.20 -13.98 -13.06
C ILE A 523 19.13 -13.83 -14.14
N ALA A 524 19.52 -14.03 -15.42
CA ALA A 524 18.65 -13.82 -16.57
C ALA A 524 17.57 -14.90 -16.74
N LYS A 525 17.83 -16.11 -16.27
CA LYS A 525 16.90 -17.25 -16.31
C LYS A 525 17.13 -18.17 -15.11
N ASN A 526 16.11 -18.89 -14.73
CA ASN A 526 16.19 -19.86 -13.64
C ASN A 526 17.32 -20.87 -13.90
N THR A 527 18.28 -20.97 -12.98
CA THR A 527 19.45 -21.84 -13.13
C THR A 527 20.12 -22.12 -11.78
N ASN A 528 21.03 -23.11 -11.75
CA ASN A 528 21.96 -23.25 -10.63
C ASN A 528 22.96 -22.10 -10.62
N VAL A 529 23.14 -21.49 -9.46
CA VAL A 529 24.02 -20.33 -9.26
C VAL A 529 24.99 -20.63 -8.14
N LYS A 530 26.29 -20.46 -8.43
CA LYS A 530 27.35 -20.47 -7.42
C LYS A 530 27.97 -19.08 -7.35
N LEU A 531 27.99 -18.47 -6.17
CA LEU A 531 28.70 -17.23 -5.88
C LEU A 531 29.65 -17.49 -4.72
N SER A 532 30.95 -17.31 -4.92
CA SER A 532 31.96 -17.57 -3.90
C SER A 532 33.02 -16.46 -3.85
N ILE A 533 33.64 -16.30 -2.68
CA ILE A 533 34.74 -15.37 -2.44
C ILE A 533 36.03 -16.18 -2.28
N TYR A 534 37.10 -15.68 -2.89
CA TYR A 534 38.44 -16.29 -2.91
C TYR A 534 39.48 -15.30 -2.38
N ASP A 535 40.49 -15.78 -1.71
CA ASP A 535 41.67 -14.99 -1.38
C ASP A 535 42.61 -14.84 -2.60
N ILE A 536 43.75 -14.13 -2.41
CA ILE A 536 44.72 -13.88 -3.47
C ILE A 536 45.42 -15.18 -4.00
N THR A 537 45.37 -16.26 -3.23
CA THR A 537 45.93 -17.56 -3.64
C THR A 537 44.94 -18.40 -4.44
N GLY A 538 43.69 -17.94 -4.60
CA GLY A 538 42.63 -18.67 -5.26
C GLY A 538 41.89 -19.67 -4.35
N LYS A 539 42.16 -19.66 -3.05
CA LYS A 539 41.44 -20.49 -2.07
C LYS A 539 40.06 -19.89 -1.83
N GLU A 540 38.99 -20.71 -1.93
CA GLU A 540 37.63 -20.31 -1.54
C GLU A 540 37.59 -20.06 -0.04
N VAL A 541 37.32 -18.80 0.37
CA VAL A 541 37.25 -18.37 1.76
C VAL A 541 35.82 -18.24 2.24
N LEU A 542 34.87 -18.07 1.32
CA LEU A 542 33.45 -18.04 1.61
C LEU A 542 32.63 -18.48 0.39
N LYS A 543 31.73 -19.44 0.58
CA LYS A 543 30.70 -19.77 -0.38
C LYS A 543 29.44 -19.00 0.01
N ILE A 544 29.01 -18.06 -0.84
CA ILE A 544 27.82 -17.24 -0.60
C ILE A 544 26.56 -18.01 -0.98
N THR A 545 26.56 -18.64 -2.16
CA THR A 545 25.45 -19.51 -2.61
C THR A 545 25.98 -20.62 -3.52
N ASP A 546 25.25 -21.74 -3.53
CA ASP A 546 25.41 -22.85 -4.47
C ASP A 546 24.03 -23.53 -4.55
N ALA A 547 23.09 -22.86 -5.24
CA ALA A 547 21.69 -23.22 -5.22
C ALA A 547 20.98 -22.88 -6.53
N TYR A 548 19.85 -23.53 -6.78
CA TYR A 548 18.95 -23.15 -7.87
C TYR A 548 18.28 -21.83 -7.53
N MET A 549 18.46 -20.82 -8.37
CA MET A 549 17.88 -19.48 -8.20
C MET A 549 16.97 -19.13 -9.37
N THR A 550 15.91 -18.39 -9.07
CA THR A 550 15.02 -17.84 -10.09
C THR A 550 15.64 -16.64 -10.78
N ALA A 551 15.17 -16.33 -11.99
CA ALA A 551 15.57 -15.12 -12.69
C ALA A 551 15.21 -13.88 -11.85
N GLY A 552 16.15 -12.92 -11.76
CA GLY A 552 16.03 -11.73 -10.93
C GLY A 552 17.38 -11.08 -10.64
N SER A 553 17.36 -9.87 -10.07
CA SER A 553 18.54 -9.18 -9.56
C SER A 553 18.67 -9.41 -8.06
N TYR A 554 19.88 -9.67 -7.60
CA TYR A 554 20.18 -10.06 -6.23
C TYR A 554 21.31 -9.23 -5.65
N SER A 555 21.29 -9.07 -4.32
CA SER A 555 22.37 -8.41 -3.57
C SER A 555 22.74 -9.26 -2.36
N TYR A 556 24.03 -9.36 -2.12
CA TYR A 556 24.59 -9.96 -0.92
C TYR A 556 25.43 -8.94 -0.15
N GLN A 557 25.21 -8.78 1.14
CA GLN A 557 26.03 -7.95 2.01
C GLN A 557 27.07 -8.83 2.70
N TRP A 558 28.35 -8.60 2.39
CA TRP A 558 29.47 -9.27 3.03
C TRP A 558 30.03 -8.44 4.16
N ASN A 559 30.04 -9.02 5.36
CA ASN A 559 30.78 -8.49 6.50
C ASN A 559 32.08 -9.28 6.65
N ALA A 560 33.20 -8.63 6.31
CA ALA A 560 34.53 -9.22 6.32
C ALA A 560 35.29 -8.96 7.63
N SER A 561 34.62 -8.67 8.76
CA SER A 561 35.28 -8.38 10.03
C SER A 561 36.21 -9.50 10.52
N GLY A 562 35.90 -10.77 10.18
CA GLY A 562 36.73 -11.95 10.49
C GLY A 562 37.88 -12.23 9.52
N PHE A 563 38.06 -11.43 8.45
CA PHE A 563 39.03 -11.65 7.39
C PHE A 563 40.17 -10.62 7.46
N ALA A 564 41.36 -10.95 7.00
CA ALA A 564 42.53 -10.05 6.96
C ALA A 564 42.35 -8.96 5.89
N SER A 565 42.91 -7.76 6.12
CA SER A 565 43.01 -6.74 5.06
C SER A 565 43.76 -7.29 3.86
N GLY A 566 43.30 -6.97 2.64
CA GLY A 566 43.93 -7.47 1.43
C GLY A 566 43.02 -7.52 0.22
N ILE A 567 43.49 -8.14 -0.82
CA ILE A 567 42.78 -8.35 -2.09
C ILE A 567 42.00 -9.67 -2.00
N TYR A 568 40.73 -9.60 -2.39
CA TYR A 568 39.84 -10.74 -2.55
C TYR A 568 39.21 -10.71 -3.93
N PHE A 569 38.82 -11.89 -4.42
CA PHE A 569 38.06 -12.06 -5.65
C PHE A 569 36.71 -12.68 -5.34
N TYR A 570 35.71 -12.36 -6.11
CA TYR A 570 34.41 -13.06 -6.05
C TYR A 570 34.00 -13.48 -7.45
N ARG A 571 33.41 -14.67 -7.54
CA ARG A 571 33.09 -15.33 -8.80
C ARG A 571 31.62 -15.76 -8.77
N LEU A 572 30.92 -15.42 -9.85
CA LEU A 572 29.57 -15.87 -10.14
C LEU A 572 29.62 -16.88 -11.28
N ASP A 573 29.12 -18.08 -11.02
CA ASP A 573 28.85 -19.11 -12.02
C ASP A 573 27.34 -19.34 -12.09
N ALA A 574 26.71 -19.21 -13.28
CA ALA A 574 25.28 -19.34 -13.48
C ALA A 574 24.96 -19.98 -14.84
N GLY A 575 24.74 -21.30 -14.87
CA GLY A 575 24.63 -22.07 -16.09
C GLY A 575 25.97 -22.01 -16.88
N ASN A 576 25.92 -21.44 -18.09
CA ASN A 576 27.13 -21.27 -18.95
C ASN A 576 27.82 -19.91 -18.73
N TYR A 577 27.33 -19.09 -17.79
CA TYR A 577 27.92 -17.79 -17.48
C TYR A 577 28.89 -17.91 -16.31
N SER A 578 30.04 -17.26 -16.43
CA SER A 578 31.01 -17.12 -15.34
C SER A 578 31.71 -15.76 -15.42
N GLU A 579 31.75 -15.05 -14.31
CA GLU A 579 32.45 -13.76 -14.18
C GLU A 579 33.15 -13.66 -12.83
N VAL A 580 34.34 -13.01 -12.82
CA VAL A 580 35.12 -12.75 -11.62
C VAL A 580 35.37 -11.25 -11.48
N LYS A 581 35.28 -10.74 -10.26
CA LYS A 581 35.63 -9.36 -9.92
C LYS A 581 36.55 -9.30 -8.71
N LYS A 582 37.30 -8.20 -8.63
CA LYS A 582 38.26 -7.91 -7.55
C LYS A 582 37.66 -6.95 -6.55
N MET A 583 37.94 -7.16 -5.26
CA MET A 583 37.60 -6.24 -4.17
C MET A 583 38.79 -6.09 -3.20
N ILE A 584 38.79 -4.96 -2.46
CA ILE A 584 39.89 -4.61 -1.54
C ILE A 584 39.30 -4.34 -0.17
N LEU A 585 39.67 -5.15 0.81
CA LEU A 585 39.34 -4.95 2.22
C LEU A 585 40.44 -4.12 2.89
N VAL A 586 40.07 -3.02 3.51
CA VAL A 586 40.92 -2.12 4.30
C VAL A 586 40.33 -2.05 5.70
N LYS A 587 41.08 -2.43 6.71
CA LYS A 587 40.73 -2.28 8.11
C LYS A 587 41.47 -1.13 8.73
#